data_7e18ad4f397663e2aff6ad1dad89d9af
#
_entry.id   7e18ad4f397663e2aff6ad1dad89d9af
#
_cell.length_a   1.000
_cell.length_b   1.000
_cell.length_c   1.000
_cell.angle_alpha   90.00
_cell.angle_beta   90.00
_cell.angle_gamma   90.00
#
_symmetry.space_group_name_H-M   'P 1'
#
loop_
_entity.id
_entity.type
_entity.pdbx_description
1 polymer ?
#
loop_
_entity_poly.entity_id
_entity_poly.type
_entity_poly.pdbx_seq_one_letter_code
_entity_poly.pdbx_strand_id
1 'polypeptide(L)'
;MFQLDLGASGRYCDGIKRRDFLTLGVAGMAAVGLPQLNRAKAASQPSLGNKNTSVILIWLDGGPGHMDMYDMKPDAPAEYRGIWKPIRTKVPGFDITELYPKQARVTDKFSMVRSLYHNTGDHFAGGHRMLTTKDMGVSGANNTQKFPGIGAIVNRELGPRVTGMPGYVGAPHAASIGLAPGYFGGHMLGAQHDPFLTGDPNAANYSVRNLNLANGLTVEKLEDRRSLLAQFDKNRKHLDAHPTSQALDRFAREAYEFVTGPTAREAFAIGKESTALRDRYGRNNWGQSCLLARRLVEAGSTFVTVHFGGWDHHWDLKKGYENYLPRVDAAVATLFEDLDDRGLLDTTLVVLCGEFGRTPKMNDGGNGGAPMSMGTPGRDHWGDAMFCLMGGGGVKGGQVIGSTDKLGQRPNSRPLTPCNVHATIYTVLGIDPKLQLLDPSGRPTNVLEDPQPISELL
;
A
#
# COMPACT_ATOMS: atom_id res chain seq x y z
N MET A 1 44.61 -8.07 -22.08
CA MET A 1 44.05 -8.62 -23.34
C MET A 1 44.65 -10.01 -23.49
N PHE A 2 43.92 -11.06 -23.26
CA PHE A 2 44.41 -12.43 -23.45
C PHE A 2 44.28 -12.78 -24.94
N GLN A 3 45.41 -13.05 -25.61
CA GLN A 3 45.45 -13.45 -26.99
C GLN A 3 45.70 -14.97 -27.02
N LEU A 4 44.68 -15.76 -27.40
CA LEU A 4 44.83 -17.20 -27.63
C LEU A 4 45.30 -17.41 -29.07
N ASP A 5 46.47 -17.95 -29.26
CA ASP A 5 47.01 -18.31 -30.55
C ASP A 5 46.70 -19.79 -30.82
N LEU A 6 45.77 -20.04 -31.76
CA LEU A 6 45.23 -21.38 -32.06
C LEU A 6 45.85 -22.03 -33.30
N GLY A 7 47.04 -21.61 -33.71
CA GLY A 7 47.74 -22.24 -34.83
C GLY A 7 47.23 -21.89 -36.24
N ALA A 8 47.67 -22.57 -37.28
CA ALA A 8 47.47 -22.25 -38.69
C ALA A 8 45.99 -22.09 -39.09
N SER A 9 45.64 -20.96 -39.69
CA SER A 9 44.26 -20.54 -40.04
C SER A 9 43.78 -21.06 -41.41
N GLY A 10 42.73 -21.90 -41.43
CA GLY A 10 41.93 -22.14 -42.63
C GLY A 10 41.00 -20.96 -42.90
N ARG A 11 40.77 -20.63 -44.19
CA ARG A 11 39.71 -19.64 -44.64
C ARG A 11 38.41 -20.36 -44.92
N TYR A 12 37.30 -19.72 -44.61
CA TYR A 12 35.97 -20.14 -45.10
C TYR A 12 35.79 -19.66 -46.55
N CYS A 13 34.80 -20.23 -47.23
CA CYS A 13 34.50 -19.92 -48.62
C CYS A 13 34.05 -18.44 -48.86
N ASP A 14 33.67 -17.73 -47.80
CA ASP A 14 33.31 -16.30 -47.77
C ASP A 14 34.52 -15.36 -47.52
N GLY A 15 35.72 -15.92 -47.40
CA GLY A 15 36.96 -15.15 -47.24
C GLY A 15 37.31 -14.75 -45.81
N ILE A 16 36.45 -15.07 -44.82
CA ILE A 16 36.68 -14.78 -43.40
C ILE A 16 37.55 -15.85 -42.77
N LYS A 17 38.62 -15.47 -42.04
CA LYS A 17 39.45 -16.41 -41.31
C LYS A 17 38.77 -16.85 -39.99
N ARG A 18 38.91 -18.12 -39.61
CA ARG A 18 38.44 -18.64 -38.33
C ARG A 18 38.86 -17.81 -37.12
N ARG A 19 40.07 -17.24 -37.22
CA ARG A 19 40.63 -16.34 -36.19
C ARG A 19 39.81 -15.04 -36.07
N ASP A 20 39.39 -14.46 -37.20
CA ASP A 20 38.65 -13.20 -37.25
C ASP A 20 37.22 -13.43 -36.70
N PHE A 21 36.63 -14.60 -36.99
CA PHE A 21 35.33 -15.00 -36.45
C PHE A 21 35.38 -15.22 -34.93
N LEU A 22 36.39 -15.90 -34.42
CA LEU A 22 36.58 -16.08 -32.97
C LEU A 22 36.94 -14.79 -32.27
N THR A 23 37.73 -13.91 -32.90
CA THR A 23 38.08 -12.58 -32.38
C THR A 23 36.81 -11.68 -32.32
N LEU A 24 35.96 -11.73 -33.34
CA LEU A 24 34.67 -11.01 -33.35
C LEU A 24 33.72 -11.59 -32.28
N GLY A 25 33.64 -12.91 -32.14
CA GLY A 25 32.80 -13.57 -31.13
C GLY A 25 33.23 -13.25 -29.70
N VAL A 26 34.55 -13.32 -29.42
CA VAL A 26 35.09 -13.01 -28.09
C VAL A 26 35.06 -11.50 -27.81
N ALA A 27 35.35 -10.65 -28.82
CA ALA A 27 35.23 -9.20 -28.68
C ALA A 27 33.76 -8.76 -28.54
N GLY A 28 32.85 -9.43 -29.26
CA GLY A 28 31.40 -9.23 -29.10
C GLY A 28 30.90 -9.61 -27.70
N MET A 29 31.37 -10.72 -27.15
CA MET A 29 31.05 -11.14 -25.78
C MET A 29 31.73 -10.31 -24.69
N ALA A 30 32.93 -9.80 -24.96
CA ALA A 30 33.63 -8.90 -24.05
C ALA A 30 33.17 -7.44 -24.12
N ALA A 31 32.66 -6.99 -25.27
CA ALA A 31 32.04 -5.68 -25.44
C ALA A 31 30.61 -5.62 -24.88
N VAL A 32 29.91 -6.78 -24.87
CA VAL A 32 28.63 -6.95 -24.18
C VAL A 32 28.94 -7.75 -22.89
N GLY A 33 29.52 -7.10 -21.90
CA GLY A 33 29.83 -7.74 -20.62
C GLY A 33 28.55 -8.27 -19.95
N LEU A 34 28.68 -9.34 -19.16
CA LEU A 34 27.58 -9.89 -18.36
C LEU A 34 26.68 -8.83 -17.68
N PRO A 35 27.22 -7.70 -17.16
CA PRO A 35 26.40 -6.60 -16.67
C PRO A 35 25.59 -5.88 -17.74
N GLN A 36 26.08 -5.80 -18.98
CA GLN A 36 25.35 -5.16 -20.09
C GLN A 36 24.34 -6.11 -20.71
N LEU A 37 24.62 -7.42 -20.78
CA LEU A 37 23.65 -8.46 -21.13
C LEU A 37 22.53 -8.56 -20.09
N ASN A 38 22.84 -8.44 -18.82
CA ASN A 38 21.84 -8.38 -17.75
C ASN A 38 21.05 -7.06 -17.79
N ARG A 39 21.68 -5.93 -18.15
CA ARG A 39 20.99 -4.67 -18.42
C ARG A 39 20.12 -4.74 -19.68
N ALA A 40 20.58 -5.35 -20.76
CA ALA A 40 19.79 -5.56 -21.98
C ALA A 40 18.66 -6.55 -21.78
N LYS A 41 18.85 -7.62 -20.98
CA LYS A 41 17.78 -8.52 -20.55
C LYS A 41 16.79 -7.85 -19.58
N ALA A 42 17.26 -6.99 -18.70
CA ALA A 42 16.39 -6.17 -17.84
C ALA A 42 15.65 -5.09 -18.62
N ALA A 43 16.22 -4.55 -19.69
CA ALA A 43 15.58 -3.58 -20.57
C ALA A 43 14.66 -4.22 -21.64
N SER A 44 14.81 -5.50 -21.95
CA SER A 44 13.95 -6.26 -22.88
C SER A 44 12.83 -7.01 -22.18
N GLN A 45 12.83 -7.15 -20.86
CA GLN A 45 11.61 -7.38 -20.11
C GLN A 45 10.93 -6.02 -19.94
N PRO A 46 9.62 -5.89 -20.23
CA PRO A 46 8.90 -4.71 -19.78
C PRO A 46 9.23 -4.57 -18.29
N SER A 47 9.72 -3.41 -17.88
CA SER A 47 10.07 -3.17 -16.49
C SER A 47 8.80 -3.36 -15.67
N LEU A 48 8.63 -4.56 -15.12
CA LEU A 48 7.56 -4.87 -14.20
C LEU A 48 7.81 -4.00 -12.96
N GLY A 49 7.21 -2.81 -12.95
CA GLY A 49 7.25 -1.89 -11.85
C GLY A 49 8.38 -0.84 -11.88
N ASN A 50 8.12 0.21 -11.18
CA ASN A 50 9.05 1.33 -10.98
C ASN A 50 9.34 1.49 -9.48
N LYS A 51 10.58 1.22 -9.06
CA LYS A 51 11.03 1.38 -7.67
C LYS A 51 10.89 2.80 -7.12
N ASN A 52 10.60 3.78 -7.99
CA ASN A 52 10.27 5.14 -7.60
C ASN A 52 8.78 5.34 -7.29
N THR A 53 7.97 4.30 -7.41
CA THR A 53 6.54 4.34 -7.10
C THR A 53 6.33 4.27 -5.59
N SER A 54 5.38 5.05 -5.09
CA SER A 54 4.87 4.98 -3.72
C SER A 54 3.48 4.39 -3.68
N VAL A 55 3.04 3.96 -2.49
CA VAL A 55 1.68 3.46 -2.25
C VAL A 55 0.99 4.28 -1.17
N ILE A 56 -0.26 4.66 -1.43
CA ILE A 56 -1.19 5.16 -0.43
C ILE A 56 -2.29 4.11 -0.27
N LEU A 57 -2.29 3.39 0.85
CA LEU A 57 -3.33 2.42 1.20
C LEU A 57 -4.37 3.10 2.09
N ILE A 58 -5.59 3.32 1.59
CA ILE A 58 -6.72 3.79 2.37
C ILE A 58 -7.43 2.56 2.94
N TRP A 59 -7.31 2.37 4.25
CA TRP A 59 -7.87 1.24 4.96
C TRP A 59 -9.21 1.60 5.60
N LEU A 60 -10.27 0.95 5.15
CA LEU A 60 -11.63 1.11 5.66
C LEU A 60 -11.88 0.10 6.77
N ASP A 61 -11.45 0.44 8.00
CA ASP A 61 -11.44 -0.46 9.15
C ASP A 61 -12.85 -0.69 9.72
N GLY A 62 -13.30 -1.93 9.70
CA GLY A 62 -14.63 -2.35 10.13
C GLY A 62 -15.48 -3.00 9.03
N GLY A 63 -14.93 -3.20 7.82
CA GLY A 63 -15.58 -3.90 6.71
C GLY A 63 -16.71 -3.11 6.03
N PRO A 64 -16.40 -2.31 5.01
CA PRO A 64 -17.38 -1.50 4.27
C PRO A 64 -18.28 -2.37 3.37
N GLY A 65 -19.55 -2.00 3.25
CA GLY A 65 -20.53 -2.67 2.39
C GLY A 65 -20.29 -2.41 0.91
N HIS A 66 -19.97 -3.45 0.12
CA HIS A 66 -19.77 -3.33 -1.32
C HIS A 66 -21.04 -2.92 -2.07
N MET A 67 -22.21 -3.43 -1.63
CA MET A 67 -23.52 -3.18 -2.23
C MET A 67 -23.97 -1.72 -2.13
N ASP A 68 -23.50 -1.00 -1.13
CA ASP A 68 -23.94 0.37 -0.83
C ASP A 68 -22.95 1.43 -1.37
N MET A 69 -21.84 1.00 -1.96
CA MET A 69 -20.77 1.89 -2.41
C MET A 69 -20.45 1.72 -3.90
N TYR A 70 -19.84 0.60 -4.29
CA TYR A 70 -19.25 0.43 -5.63
C TYR A 70 -19.83 -0.73 -6.44
N ASP A 71 -20.57 -1.67 -5.83
CA ASP A 71 -21.16 -2.84 -6.50
C ASP A 71 -22.66 -2.89 -6.30
N MET A 72 -23.34 -1.80 -6.61
CA MET A 72 -24.78 -1.64 -6.44
C MET A 72 -25.57 -2.58 -7.36
N LYS A 73 -26.68 -3.14 -6.84
CA LYS A 73 -27.57 -4.07 -7.55
C LYS A 73 -28.99 -3.48 -7.60
N PRO A 74 -29.22 -2.45 -8.43
CA PRO A 74 -30.52 -1.73 -8.42
C PRO A 74 -31.72 -2.61 -8.76
N ASP A 75 -31.50 -3.69 -9.54
CA ASP A 75 -32.55 -4.62 -9.94
C ASP A 75 -32.77 -5.78 -8.94
N ALA A 76 -31.98 -5.85 -7.87
CA ALA A 76 -32.16 -6.84 -6.81
C ALA A 76 -33.39 -6.53 -5.95
N PRO A 77 -33.97 -7.54 -5.25
CA PRO A 77 -35.02 -7.31 -4.26
C PRO A 77 -34.63 -6.24 -3.24
N ALA A 78 -35.64 -5.56 -2.66
CA ALA A 78 -35.44 -4.40 -1.80
C ALA A 78 -34.49 -4.66 -0.61
N GLU A 79 -34.57 -5.86 -0.04
CA GLU A 79 -33.71 -6.30 1.08
C GLU A 79 -32.25 -6.53 0.70
N TYR A 80 -31.90 -6.55 -0.60
CA TYR A 80 -30.52 -6.71 -1.12
C TYR A 80 -29.99 -5.41 -1.70
N ARG A 81 -30.75 -4.73 -2.56
CA ARG A 81 -30.26 -3.63 -3.42
C ARG A 81 -29.69 -2.42 -2.67
N GLY A 82 -29.84 -2.34 -1.37
CA GLY A 82 -29.41 -1.19 -0.58
C GLY A 82 -30.40 -0.03 -0.59
N ILE A 83 -30.01 1.06 0.08
CA ILE A 83 -30.88 2.23 0.36
C ILE A 83 -30.72 3.27 -0.76
N TRP A 84 -29.51 3.42 -1.28
CA TRP A 84 -29.15 4.49 -2.23
C TRP A 84 -29.24 4.03 -3.67
N LYS A 85 -29.32 5.03 -4.57
CA LYS A 85 -29.39 4.78 -6.02
C LYS A 85 -27.99 4.86 -6.64
N PRO A 86 -27.73 4.09 -7.72
CA PRO A 86 -26.53 4.28 -8.51
C PRO A 86 -26.60 5.58 -9.31
N ILE A 87 -25.46 6.25 -9.44
CA ILE A 87 -25.26 7.36 -10.38
C ILE A 87 -24.26 6.97 -11.45
N ARG A 88 -24.46 7.54 -12.65
CA ARG A 88 -23.50 7.40 -13.74
C ARG A 88 -22.20 8.12 -13.41
N THR A 89 -21.09 7.53 -13.82
CA THR A 89 -19.79 8.12 -13.67
C THR A 89 -19.23 8.59 -15.01
N LYS A 90 -18.02 9.15 -15.01
CA LYS A 90 -17.29 9.50 -16.22
C LYS A 90 -17.03 8.29 -17.14
N VAL A 91 -16.99 7.08 -16.57
CA VAL A 91 -16.74 5.82 -17.28
C VAL A 91 -18.07 5.08 -17.50
N PRO A 92 -18.52 4.87 -18.75
CA PRO A 92 -19.75 4.14 -19.02
C PRO A 92 -19.75 2.72 -18.43
N GLY A 93 -20.84 2.33 -17.75
CA GLY A 93 -20.98 1.02 -17.10
C GLY A 93 -20.28 0.91 -15.73
N PHE A 94 -19.63 1.97 -15.28
CA PHE A 94 -19.04 2.05 -13.95
C PHE A 94 -19.89 2.93 -13.04
N ASP A 95 -21.08 2.47 -12.69
CA ASP A 95 -21.97 3.19 -11.78
C ASP A 95 -21.58 2.95 -10.32
N ILE A 96 -21.74 3.98 -9.47
CA ILE A 96 -21.43 3.98 -8.04
C ILE A 96 -22.57 4.65 -7.26
N THR A 97 -22.51 4.60 -5.93
CA THR A 97 -23.55 5.22 -5.09
C THR A 97 -23.73 6.74 -5.35
N GLU A 98 -24.97 7.22 -5.27
CA GLU A 98 -25.29 8.66 -5.38
C GLU A 98 -24.59 9.53 -4.32
N LEU A 99 -24.06 8.92 -3.25
CA LEU A 99 -23.28 9.59 -2.22
C LEU A 99 -21.82 9.88 -2.63
N TYR A 100 -21.41 9.47 -3.86
CA TYR A 100 -20.08 9.69 -4.41
C TYR A 100 -20.04 10.60 -5.65
N PRO A 101 -20.65 11.80 -5.63
CA PRO A 101 -20.72 12.66 -6.81
C PRO A 101 -19.36 13.21 -7.26
N LYS A 102 -18.37 13.32 -6.37
CA LYS A 102 -17.02 13.78 -6.70
C LYS A 102 -16.21 12.64 -7.30
N GLN A 103 -16.22 11.46 -6.70
CA GLN A 103 -15.56 10.28 -7.25
C GLN A 103 -16.10 9.91 -8.63
N ALA A 104 -17.39 10.09 -8.88
CA ALA A 104 -18.00 9.84 -10.19
C ALA A 104 -17.34 10.62 -11.34
N ARG A 105 -16.69 11.76 -11.06
CA ARG A 105 -16.00 12.59 -12.03
C ARG A 105 -14.56 12.15 -12.31
N VAL A 106 -13.97 11.33 -11.46
CA VAL A 106 -12.57 10.91 -11.52
C VAL A 106 -12.40 9.40 -11.68
N THR A 107 -13.47 8.67 -12.03
CA THR A 107 -13.45 7.21 -12.22
C THR A 107 -12.52 6.75 -13.34
N ASP A 108 -12.15 7.62 -14.27
CA ASP A 108 -11.12 7.36 -15.27
C ASP A 108 -9.71 7.22 -14.69
N LYS A 109 -9.48 7.71 -13.46
CA LYS A 109 -8.17 7.68 -12.79
C LYS A 109 -7.95 6.42 -11.94
N PHE A 110 -8.97 5.62 -11.73
CA PHE A 110 -8.88 4.37 -10.96
C PHE A 110 -9.75 3.27 -11.54
N SER A 111 -9.44 2.05 -11.22
CA SER A 111 -10.22 0.85 -11.54
C SER A 111 -10.80 0.23 -10.27
N MET A 112 -11.93 -0.45 -10.42
CA MET A 112 -12.66 -1.09 -9.34
C MET A 112 -12.67 -2.59 -9.52
N VAL A 113 -12.10 -3.33 -8.58
CA VAL A 113 -12.24 -4.78 -8.46
C VAL A 113 -13.50 -5.06 -7.66
N ARG A 114 -14.51 -5.69 -8.30
CA ARG A 114 -15.79 -6.08 -7.67
C ARG A 114 -15.86 -7.56 -7.29
N SER A 115 -14.85 -8.34 -7.65
CA SER A 115 -14.80 -9.78 -7.45
C SER A 115 -13.77 -10.23 -6.42
N LEU A 116 -13.36 -9.32 -5.55
CA LEU A 116 -12.47 -9.64 -4.45
C LEU A 116 -13.24 -10.42 -3.37
N TYR A 117 -12.64 -11.48 -2.84
CA TYR A 117 -13.23 -12.31 -1.79
C TYR A 117 -12.18 -13.04 -0.97
N HIS A 118 -12.58 -13.49 0.19
CA HIS A 118 -11.91 -14.50 1.00
C HIS A 118 -12.96 -15.24 1.85
N ASN A 119 -12.55 -16.19 2.68
CA ASN A 119 -13.45 -17.14 3.33
C ASN A 119 -13.79 -16.83 4.79
N THR A 120 -13.58 -15.59 5.25
CA THR A 120 -13.82 -15.25 6.66
C THR A 120 -14.64 -13.98 6.83
N GLY A 121 -15.58 -14.01 7.78
CA GLY A 121 -16.34 -12.86 8.27
C GLY A 121 -15.94 -12.41 9.68
N ASP A 122 -14.77 -12.81 10.17
CA ASP A 122 -14.21 -12.36 11.43
C ASP A 122 -13.22 -11.21 11.20
N HIS A 123 -13.33 -10.14 11.96
CA HIS A 123 -12.50 -8.95 11.79
C HIS A 123 -11.00 -9.23 11.89
N PHE A 124 -10.60 -10.04 12.87
CA PHE A 124 -9.19 -10.34 13.08
C PHE A 124 -8.64 -11.20 11.96
N ALA A 125 -9.36 -12.27 11.60
CA ALA A 125 -8.98 -13.15 10.51
C ALA A 125 -9.02 -12.43 9.15
N GLY A 126 -10.04 -11.61 8.90
CA GLY A 126 -10.18 -10.80 7.68
C GLY A 126 -9.08 -9.76 7.54
N GLY A 127 -8.81 -9.00 8.60
CA GLY A 127 -7.73 -8.01 8.63
C GLY A 127 -6.36 -8.66 8.42
N HIS A 128 -6.10 -9.79 9.08
CA HIS A 128 -4.89 -10.56 8.87
C HIS A 128 -4.79 -11.03 7.40
N ARG A 129 -5.88 -11.63 6.87
CA ARG A 129 -5.92 -12.15 5.48
C ARG A 129 -5.68 -11.05 4.45
N MET A 130 -6.31 -9.87 4.63
CA MET A 130 -6.16 -8.75 3.70
C MET A 130 -4.79 -8.10 3.75
N LEU A 131 -4.17 -7.98 4.94
CA LEU A 131 -2.94 -7.22 5.12
C LEU A 131 -1.67 -8.08 5.03
N THR A 132 -1.78 -9.41 5.21
CA THR A 132 -0.64 -10.34 5.17
C THR A 132 -0.77 -11.43 4.11
N THR A 133 -1.95 -11.61 3.53
CA THR A 133 -2.37 -12.72 2.65
C THR A 133 -2.41 -14.09 3.31
N LYS A 134 -2.05 -14.20 4.58
CA LYS A 134 -1.97 -15.47 5.29
C LYS A 134 -3.25 -15.80 6.04
N ASP A 135 -3.57 -17.08 6.10
CA ASP A 135 -4.63 -17.58 6.95
C ASP A 135 -4.15 -17.54 8.41
N MET A 136 -5.00 -17.10 9.29
CA MET A 136 -4.71 -17.01 10.72
C MET A 136 -4.92 -18.35 11.44
N GLY A 137 -5.71 -19.25 10.83
CA GLY A 137 -6.09 -20.55 11.38
C GLY A 137 -7.08 -20.48 12.54
N VAL A 138 -6.91 -19.51 13.44
CA VAL A 138 -7.78 -19.26 14.60
C VAL A 138 -8.11 -17.78 14.66
N SER A 139 -9.38 -17.41 14.74
CA SER A 139 -9.82 -16.03 14.92
C SER A 139 -9.63 -15.55 16.35
N GLY A 140 -9.49 -14.23 16.50
CA GLY A 140 -9.46 -13.55 17.79
C GLY A 140 -8.21 -12.71 18.06
N ALA A 141 -8.37 -11.74 18.95
CA ALA A 141 -7.34 -10.73 19.28
C ALA A 141 -6.06 -11.32 19.92
N ASN A 142 -6.16 -12.50 20.52
CA ASN A 142 -5.05 -13.15 21.24
C ASN A 142 -4.16 -14.02 20.35
N ASN A 143 -4.44 -14.09 19.04
CA ASN A 143 -3.62 -14.88 18.16
C ASN A 143 -2.27 -14.18 17.93
N THR A 144 -1.18 -14.92 18.11
CA THR A 144 0.17 -14.41 17.86
C THR A 144 0.37 -14.18 16.37
N GLN A 145 0.42 -12.91 15.99
CA GLN A 145 0.71 -12.50 14.64
C GLN A 145 2.17 -12.83 14.32
N LYS A 146 2.39 -13.54 13.23
CA LYS A 146 3.74 -13.99 12.84
C LYS A 146 4.20 -13.35 11.53
N PHE A 147 3.26 -13.03 10.65
CA PHE A 147 3.58 -12.49 9.32
C PHE A 147 3.52 -10.97 9.31
N PRO A 148 4.48 -10.33 8.59
CA PRO A 148 4.50 -8.89 8.43
C PRO A 148 3.38 -8.42 7.51
N GLY A 149 2.86 -7.22 7.79
CA GLY A 149 1.95 -6.54 6.89
C GLY A 149 2.61 -6.07 5.61
N ILE A 150 1.81 -5.85 4.56
CA ILE A 150 2.31 -5.44 3.24
C ILE A 150 3.19 -4.20 3.30
N GLY A 151 2.83 -3.16 4.08
CA GLY A 151 3.63 -1.95 4.21
C GLY A 151 5.00 -2.20 4.86
N ALA A 152 5.06 -3.12 5.84
CA ALA A 152 6.30 -3.52 6.48
C ALA A 152 7.22 -4.28 5.51
N ILE A 153 6.65 -5.15 4.65
CA ILE A 153 7.41 -5.84 3.60
C ILE A 153 7.96 -4.85 2.59
N VAL A 154 7.14 -3.92 2.10
CA VAL A 154 7.55 -2.86 1.17
C VAL A 154 8.65 -1.99 1.79
N ASN A 155 8.53 -1.60 3.07
CA ASN A 155 9.55 -0.84 3.77
C ASN A 155 10.88 -1.62 3.91
N ARG A 156 10.82 -2.93 4.11
CA ARG A 156 12.02 -3.77 4.14
C ARG A 156 12.72 -3.83 2.78
N GLU A 157 11.95 -4.02 1.71
CA GLU A 157 12.50 -4.24 0.36
C GLU A 157 13.00 -2.95 -0.30
N LEU A 158 12.34 -1.82 -0.06
CA LEU A 158 12.62 -0.56 -0.74
C LEU A 158 13.15 0.54 0.18
N GLY A 159 12.74 0.55 1.46
CA GLY A 159 12.99 1.68 2.35
C GLY A 159 12.34 2.98 1.87
N PRO A 160 12.73 4.14 2.41
CA PRO A 160 12.30 5.43 1.91
C PRO A 160 13.02 5.77 0.59
N ARG A 161 12.36 6.52 -0.30
CA ARG A 161 12.95 7.01 -1.56
C ARG A 161 13.88 8.22 -1.34
N VAL A 162 13.69 8.93 -0.26
CA VAL A 162 14.51 10.09 0.15
C VAL A 162 15.01 9.85 1.57
N THR A 163 16.32 9.96 1.74
CA THR A 163 16.97 9.82 3.06
C THR A 163 16.43 10.84 4.04
N GLY A 164 16.19 10.43 5.29
CA GLY A 164 15.56 11.28 6.30
C GLY A 164 14.02 11.30 6.24
N MET A 165 13.40 10.51 5.36
CA MET A 165 11.96 10.24 5.40
C MET A 165 11.70 8.84 5.96
N PRO A 166 10.58 8.61 6.68
CA PRO A 166 10.17 7.25 7.03
C PRO A 166 9.67 6.53 5.77
N GLY A 167 10.13 5.30 5.56
CA GLY A 167 9.69 4.49 4.41
C GLY A 167 8.24 4.03 4.53
N TYR A 168 7.77 3.79 5.77
CA TYR A 168 6.40 3.37 6.06
C TYR A 168 5.75 4.27 7.12
N VAL A 169 4.57 4.80 6.82
CA VAL A 169 3.84 5.75 7.68
C VAL A 169 2.39 5.34 7.86
N GLY A 170 1.84 5.53 9.06
CA GLY A 170 0.42 5.41 9.39
C GLY A 170 -0.20 6.76 9.75
N ALA A 171 -1.22 7.20 9.01
CA ALA A 171 -1.89 8.48 9.20
C ALA A 171 -3.42 8.28 9.41
N PRO A 172 -3.99 8.69 10.51
CA PRO A 172 -3.36 9.18 11.74
C PRO A 172 -2.60 8.10 12.48
N HIS A 173 -2.92 6.84 12.23
CA HIS A 173 -2.30 5.63 12.77
C HIS A 173 -2.46 4.47 11.79
N ALA A 174 -1.80 3.36 12.05
CA ALA A 174 -2.04 2.08 11.39
C ALA A 174 -2.52 1.11 12.47
N ALA A 175 -3.79 0.79 12.42
CA ALA A 175 -4.44 -0.14 13.32
C ALA A 175 -5.55 -0.89 12.57
N SER A 176 -5.85 -2.11 12.98
CA SER A 176 -7.00 -2.87 12.52
C SER A 176 -7.74 -3.39 13.74
N ILE A 177 -9.01 -2.98 13.85
CA ILE A 177 -9.91 -3.37 14.95
C ILE A 177 -9.25 -3.18 16.33
N GLY A 178 -8.66 -2.00 16.54
CA GLY A 178 -8.03 -1.63 17.80
C GLY A 178 -6.64 -2.25 18.05
N LEU A 179 -6.15 -3.13 17.18
CA LEU A 179 -4.80 -3.67 17.26
C LEU A 179 -3.81 -2.75 16.56
N ALA A 180 -2.87 -2.15 17.30
CA ALA A 180 -1.87 -1.22 16.77
C ALA A 180 -0.45 -1.70 17.14
N PRO A 181 0.47 -1.83 16.16
CA PRO A 181 0.26 -1.74 14.72
C PRO A 181 -0.55 -2.91 14.15
N GLY A 182 -0.85 -3.93 14.96
CA GLY A 182 -1.64 -5.07 14.55
C GLY A 182 -1.09 -5.72 13.28
N TYR A 183 -1.93 -6.02 12.34
CA TYR A 183 -1.56 -6.64 11.06
C TYR A 183 -0.79 -5.73 10.10
N PHE A 184 -0.56 -4.47 10.47
CA PHE A 184 0.31 -3.55 9.74
C PHE A 184 1.78 -3.65 10.16
N GLY A 185 2.09 -4.34 11.26
CA GLY A 185 3.43 -4.39 11.84
C GLY A 185 4.43 -5.25 11.07
N GLY A 186 5.71 -5.08 11.43
CA GLY A 186 6.84 -5.82 10.88
C GLY A 186 6.95 -7.25 11.41
N HIS A 187 6.45 -7.53 12.60
CA HIS A 187 6.47 -8.85 13.25
C HIS A 187 7.83 -9.55 13.16
N MET A 188 7.92 -10.66 12.41
CA MET A 188 9.19 -11.40 12.25
C MET A 188 10.29 -10.60 11.55
N LEU A 189 9.96 -9.49 10.86
CA LEU A 189 10.96 -8.60 10.28
C LEU A 189 11.53 -7.62 11.30
N GLY A 190 10.91 -7.50 12.48
CA GLY A 190 11.29 -6.58 13.54
C GLY A 190 10.58 -5.23 13.49
N ALA A 191 10.52 -4.56 14.66
CA ALA A 191 9.81 -3.30 14.87
C ALA A 191 10.36 -2.11 14.05
N GLN A 192 11.56 -2.22 13.50
CA GLN A 192 12.12 -1.23 12.59
C GLN A 192 11.34 -1.11 11.27
N HIS A 193 10.50 -2.09 10.97
CA HIS A 193 9.61 -2.07 9.80
C HIS A 193 8.16 -1.74 10.15
N ASP A 194 7.87 -1.43 11.43
CA ASP A 194 6.56 -0.94 11.84
C ASP A 194 6.28 0.44 11.23
N PRO A 195 5.00 0.81 11.04
CA PRO A 195 4.65 2.13 10.54
C PRO A 195 4.99 3.24 11.54
N PHE A 196 5.58 4.31 11.04
CA PHE A 196 5.72 5.55 11.80
C PHE A 196 4.36 6.25 11.91
N LEU A 197 3.87 6.49 13.14
CA LEU A 197 2.53 7.02 13.38
C LEU A 197 2.53 8.56 13.47
N THR A 198 1.62 9.21 12.71
CA THR A 198 1.60 10.68 12.60
C THR A 198 0.75 11.37 13.66
N GLY A 199 -0.23 10.68 14.27
CA GLY A 199 -1.33 11.32 14.98
C GLY A 199 -2.30 12.02 14.03
N ASP A 200 -3.35 12.67 14.57
CA ASP A 200 -4.42 13.27 13.76
C ASP A 200 -3.99 14.61 13.14
N PRO A 201 -3.80 14.67 11.80
CA PRO A 201 -3.40 15.92 11.13
C PRO A 201 -4.50 16.97 11.06
N ASN A 202 -5.72 16.65 11.48
CA ASN A 202 -6.82 17.58 11.62
C ASN A 202 -6.84 18.29 12.99
N ALA A 203 -6.08 17.81 13.96
CA ALA A 203 -6.02 18.43 15.30
C ALA A 203 -5.51 19.87 15.21
N ALA A 204 -6.09 20.76 16.02
CA ALA A 204 -5.75 22.18 16.00
C ALA A 204 -4.26 22.44 16.36
N ASN A 205 -3.69 21.60 17.21
CA ASN A 205 -2.30 21.66 17.65
C ASN A 205 -1.47 20.50 17.07
N TYR A 206 -1.77 20.10 15.84
CA TYR A 206 -1.06 19.00 15.19
C TYR A 206 0.44 19.20 15.19
N SER A 207 1.13 18.25 15.78
CA SER A 207 2.58 18.12 15.74
C SER A 207 2.95 16.65 15.80
N VAL A 208 3.98 16.27 15.06
CA VAL A 208 4.47 14.90 15.05
C VAL A 208 5.47 14.73 16.20
N ARG A 209 5.21 13.75 17.06
CA ARG A 209 6.15 13.41 18.15
C ARG A 209 7.54 13.10 17.55
N ASN A 210 8.57 13.59 18.23
CA ASN A 210 9.98 13.37 17.89
C ASN A 210 10.50 14.08 16.62
N LEU A 211 9.69 14.86 15.90
CA LEU A 211 10.21 15.80 14.88
C LEU A 211 10.74 17.09 15.48
N ASN A 212 10.39 17.39 16.72
CA ASN A 212 10.96 18.49 17.48
C ASN A 212 11.99 17.95 18.46
N LEU A 213 13.16 18.57 18.49
CA LEU A 213 14.17 18.26 19.50
C LEU A 213 13.60 18.49 20.89
N ALA A 214 13.95 17.63 21.83
CA ALA A 214 13.58 17.81 23.23
C ALA A 214 14.10 19.18 23.76
N ASN A 215 13.37 19.78 24.68
CA ASN A 215 13.74 21.07 25.25
C ASN A 215 15.20 21.08 25.74
N GLY A 216 15.96 22.06 25.26
CA GLY A 216 17.39 22.20 25.59
C GLY A 216 18.34 21.34 24.75
N LEU A 217 17.83 20.53 23.80
CA LEU A 217 18.64 19.81 22.85
C LEU A 217 18.66 20.60 21.51
N THR A 218 19.85 20.92 21.02
CA THR A 218 20.06 21.59 19.73
C THR A 218 20.70 20.60 18.75
N VAL A 219 20.65 20.91 17.45
CA VAL A 219 21.30 20.10 16.41
C VAL A 219 22.82 20.04 16.68
N GLU A 220 23.44 21.16 17.07
CA GLU A 220 24.87 21.22 17.41
C GLU A 220 25.21 20.27 18.56
N LYS A 221 24.40 20.24 19.64
CA LYS A 221 24.60 19.29 20.76
C LYS A 221 24.44 17.83 20.33
N LEU A 222 23.58 17.55 19.34
CA LEU A 222 23.45 16.21 18.78
C LEU A 222 24.67 15.85 17.92
N GLU A 223 25.20 16.79 17.14
CA GLU A 223 26.41 16.60 16.35
C GLU A 223 27.63 16.39 17.24
N ASP A 224 27.78 17.16 18.31
CA ASP A 224 28.83 16.99 19.30
C ASP A 224 28.78 15.59 19.95
N ARG A 225 27.58 15.13 20.38
CA ARG A 225 27.41 13.79 20.94
C ARG A 225 27.76 12.70 19.94
N ARG A 226 27.36 12.86 18.67
CA ARG A 226 27.67 11.94 17.58
C ARG A 226 29.17 11.89 17.31
N SER A 227 29.83 13.04 17.27
CA SER A 227 31.27 13.13 17.07
C SER A 227 32.04 12.49 18.21
N LEU A 228 31.61 12.69 19.45
CA LEU A 228 32.16 12.03 20.64
C LEU A 228 31.98 10.50 20.57
N LEU A 229 30.77 10.01 20.24
CA LEU A 229 30.52 8.57 20.06
C LEU A 229 31.45 8.00 18.96
N ALA A 230 31.58 8.67 17.83
CA ALA A 230 32.46 8.22 16.75
C ALA A 230 33.94 8.17 17.15
N GLN A 231 34.37 9.03 18.08
CA GLN A 231 35.75 8.98 18.63
C GLN A 231 35.93 7.78 19.57
N PHE A 232 34.93 7.44 20.39
CA PHE A 232 34.94 6.24 21.24
C PHE A 232 34.86 4.97 20.40
N ASP A 233 34.08 4.95 19.31
CA ASP A 233 33.93 3.79 18.44
C ASP A 233 35.18 3.50 17.59
N LYS A 234 36.00 4.52 17.25
CA LYS A 234 37.28 4.30 16.60
C LYS A 234 38.19 3.36 17.38
N ASN A 235 38.05 3.32 18.71
CA ASN A 235 38.81 2.42 19.57
C ASN A 235 38.20 1.01 19.69
N ARG A 236 37.00 0.78 19.15
CA ARG A 236 36.22 -0.48 19.20
C ARG A 236 36.19 -1.23 17.86
N LYS A 237 36.98 -0.86 16.86
CA LYS A 237 36.95 -1.39 15.50
C LYS A 237 36.99 -2.92 15.36
N HIS A 238 37.38 -3.66 16.40
CA HIS A 238 37.39 -5.12 16.38
C HIS A 238 36.03 -5.77 16.69
N LEU A 239 35.01 -5.00 17.16
CA LEU A 239 33.64 -5.46 17.43
C LEU A 239 32.66 -5.09 16.30
N ASP A 240 33.03 -4.20 15.39
CA ASP A 240 32.13 -3.58 14.40
C ASP A 240 31.89 -4.44 13.15
N ALA A 241 32.50 -5.60 13.03
CA ALA A 241 32.30 -6.51 11.89
C ALA A 241 30.98 -7.30 11.97
N HIS A 242 30.22 -7.17 13.06
CA HIS A 242 28.98 -7.91 13.22
C HIS A 242 27.80 -7.22 12.47
N PRO A 243 27.01 -7.96 11.67
CA PRO A 243 25.88 -7.39 10.92
C PRO A 243 24.88 -6.58 11.76
N THR A 244 24.71 -6.94 13.03
CA THR A 244 23.82 -6.25 14.00
C THR A 244 24.32 -4.85 14.34
N SER A 245 25.66 -4.65 14.48
CA SER A 245 26.25 -3.33 14.76
C SER A 245 26.09 -2.39 13.58
N GLN A 246 26.30 -2.88 12.36
CA GLN A 246 26.09 -2.09 11.13
C GLN A 246 24.63 -1.69 10.91
N ALA A 247 23.69 -2.56 11.28
CA ALA A 247 22.26 -2.25 11.24
C ALA A 247 21.89 -1.14 12.25
N LEU A 248 22.40 -1.22 13.49
CA LEU A 248 22.19 -0.19 14.52
C LEU A 248 22.75 1.17 14.09
N ASP A 249 23.94 1.19 13.49
CA ASP A 249 24.55 2.43 12.99
C ASP A 249 23.74 3.06 11.85
N ARG A 250 23.19 2.24 10.98
CA ARG A 250 22.30 2.72 9.91
C ARG A 250 21.03 3.32 10.48
N PHE A 251 20.36 2.65 11.41
CA PHE A 251 19.14 3.16 12.03
C PHE A 251 19.37 4.42 12.85
N ALA A 252 20.47 4.49 13.57
CA ALA A 252 20.85 5.70 14.31
C ALA A 252 21.06 6.89 13.37
N ARG A 253 21.65 6.67 12.20
CA ARG A 253 21.85 7.68 11.17
C ARG A 253 20.50 8.12 10.55
N GLU A 254 19.67 7.18 10.15
CA GLU A 254 18.34 7.46 9.61
C GLU A 254 17.47 8.23 10.60
N ALA A 255 17.48 7.84 11.88
CA ALA A 255 16.77 8.56 12.94
C ALA A 255 17.32 9.98 13.14
N TYR A 256 18.64 10.17 13.09
CA TYR A 256 19.27 11.47 13.19
C TYR A 256 18.84 12.38 12.02
N GLU A 257 18.93 11.88 10.78
CA GLU A 257 18.53 12.61 9.58
C GLU A 257 17.04 12.96 9.57
N PHE A 258 16.21 12.05 10.07
CA PHE A 258 14.77 12.28 10.23
C PHE A 258 14.48 13.44 11.19
N VAL A 259 15.15 13.49 12.34
CA VAL A 259 14.90 14.51 13.39
C VAL A 259 15.52 15.86 13.02
N THR A 260 16.70 15.85 12.38
CA THR A 260 17.46 17.09 12.08
C THR A 260 17.19 17.64 10.68
N GLY A 261 16.77 16.76 9.73
CA GLY A 261 16.56 17.12 8.34
C GLY A 261 15.34 18.05 8.13
N PRO A 262 15.42 18.97 7.18
CA PRO A 262 14.30 19.83 6.83
C PRO A 262 13.17 19.07 6.09
N THR A 263 13.50 18.03 5.33
CA THR A 263 12.57 17.31 4.44
C THR A 263 11.38 16.73 5.20
N ALA A 264 11.65 15.98 6.29
CA ALA A 264 10.57 15.42 7.09
C ALA A 264 9.72 16.51 7.74
N ARG A 265 10.38 17.53 8.33
CA ARG A 265 9.68 18.65 8.97
C ARG A 265 8.75 19.37 7.99
N GLU A 266 9.20 19.62 6.75
CA GLU A 266 8.38 20.21 5.70
C GLU A 266 7.23 19.27 5.28
N ALA A 267 7.48 17.98 5.09
CA ALA A 267 6.48 17.02 4.68
C ALA A 267 5.31 16.93 5.68
N PHE A 268 5.61 16.91 6.96
CA PHE A 268 4.59 16.84 8.01
C PHE A 268 3.91 18.19 8.32
N ALA A 269 4.41 19.30 7.81
CA ALA A 269 3.85 20.64 8.05
C ALA A 269 2.57 20.90 7.22
N ILE A 270 1.49 20.16 7.50
CA ILE A 270 0.21 20.27 6.78
C ILE A 270 -0.40 21.66 6.84
N GLY A 271 -0.05 22.47 7.87
CA GLY A 271 -0.49 23.85 8.01
C GLY A 271 0.03 24.78 6.91
N LYS A 272 1.05 24.39 6.15
CA LYS A 272 1.55 25.13 4.99
C LYS A 272 0.67 25.00 3.74
N GLU A 273 -0.22 24.04 3.71
CA GLU A 273 -1.18 23.89 2.62
C GLU A 273 -2.25 24.98 2.65
N SER A 274 -2.70 25.38 1.46
CA SER A 274 -3.73 26.42 1.36
C SER A 274 -5.03 25.96 2.05
N THR A 275 -5.75 26.93 2.63
CA THR A 275 -7.07 26.70 3.23
C THR A 275 -8.01 26.03 2.22
N ALA A 276 -8.05 26.51 0.98
CA ALA A 276 -8.89 25.97 -0.07
C ALA A 276 -8.60 24.49 -0.37
N LEU A 277 -7.33 24.06 -0.45
CA LEU A 277 -6.98 22.67 -0.67
C LEU A 277 -7.36 21.80 0.53
N ARG A 278 -7.06 22.27 1.73
CA ARG A 278 -7.45 21.57 2.96
C ARG A 278 -8.96 21.39 3.08
N ASP A 279 -9.74 22.37 2.63
CA ASP A 279 -11.22 22.30 2.62
C ASP A 279 -11.73 21.34 1.55
N ARG A 280 -11.08 21.27 0.36
CA ARG A 280 -11.41 20.28 -0.69
C ARG A 280 -11.27 18.85 -0.20
N TYR A 281 -10.19 18.52 0.52
CA TYR A 281 -10.00 17.20 1.14
C TYR A 281 -11.00 16.92 2.26
N GLY A 282 -11.55 17.96 2.88
CA GLY A 282 -12.43 17.91 4.05
C GLY A 282 -11.67 18.15 5.36
N ARG A 283 -12.23 19.04 6.22
CA ARG A 283 -11.69 19.36 7.57
C ARG A 283 -12.12 18.29 8.58
N ASN A 284 -11.63 17.10 8.37
CA ASN A 284 -11.80 15.96 9.25
C ASN A 284 -10.53 15.09 9.20
N ASN A 285 -10.42 14.13 10.11
CA ASN A 285 -9.22 13.29 10.21
C ASN A 285 -8.94 12.50 8.91
N TRP A 286 -9.95 12.00 8.20
CA TRP A 286 -9.76 11.24 6.97
C TRP A 286 -9.23 12.10 5.82
N GLY A 287 -9.88 13.23 5.57
CA GLY A 287 -9.46 14.15 4.52
C GLY A 287 -8.06 14.73 4.76
N GLN A 288 -7.78 15.15 5.99
CA GLN A 288 -6.48 15.68 6.33
C GLN A 288 -5.38 14.61 6.35
N SER A 289 -5.72 13.35 6.67
CA SER A 289 -4.78 12.22 6.55
C SER A 289 -4.47 11.88 5.08
N CYS A 290 -5.44 11.96 4.16
CA CYS A 290 -5.19 11.83 2.72
C CYS A 290 -4.28 12.95 2.20
N LEU A 291 -4.52 14.20 2.60
CA LEU A 291 -3.65 15.32 2.25
C LEU A 291 -2.23 15.12 2.80
N LEU A 292 -2.10 14.66 4.05
CA LEU A 292 -0.79 14.35 4.63
C LEU A 292 -0.12 13.20 3.87
N ALA A 293 -0.85 12.14 3.50
CA ALA A 293 -0.31 11.02 2.72
C ALA A 293 0.26 11.48 1.38
N ARG A 294 -0.44 12.37 0.64
CA ARG A 294 0.08 12.99 -0.58
C ARG A 294 1.40 13.71 -0.32
N ARG A 295 1.48 14.53 0.73
CA ARG A 295 2.71 15.26 1.09
C ARG A 295 3.87 14.31 1.40
N LEU A 296 3.58 13.21 2.11
CA LEU A 296 4.59 12.22 2.49
C LEU A 296 5.15 11.46 1.28
N VAL A 297 4.29 11.03 0.33
CA VAL A 297 4.77 10.38 -0.89
C VAL A 297 5.52 11.35 -1.79
N GLU A 298 5.09 12.61 -1.87
CA GLU A 298 5.80 13.69 -2.58
C GLU A 298 7.21 13.90 -1.99
N ALA A 299 7.35 13.83 -0.67
CA ALA A 299 8.62 13.97 0.05
C ALA A 299 9.48 12.70 0.07
N GLY A 300 8.98 11.56 -0.38
CA GLY A 300 9.77 10.34 -0.55
C GLY A 300 9.46 9.19 0.39
N SER A 301 8.34 9.20 1.12
CA SER A 301 7.84 7.99 1.77
C SER A 301 7.36 6.98 0.73
N THR A 302 7.65 5.71 0.94
CA THR A 302 7.34 4.65 -0.03
C THR A 302 5.96 4.06 0.19
N PHE A 303 5.53 3.89 1.44
CA PHE A 303 4.23 3.34 1.78
C PHE A 303 3.54 4.16 2.86
N VAL A 304 2.31 4.61 2.61
CA VAL A 304 1.51 5.36 3.58
C VAL A 304 0.16 4.68 3.74
N THR A 305 -0.15 4.22 4.95
CA THR A 305 -1.50 3.75 5.31
C THR A 305 -2.32 4.93 5.83
N VAL A 306 -3.49 5.15 5.25
CA VAL A 306 -4.48 6.11 5.73
C VAL A 306 -5.64 5.34 6.35
N HIS A 307 -5.90 5.54 7.63
CA HIS A 307 -6.91 4.79 8.37
C HIS A 307 -8.26 5.53 8.40
N PHE A 308 -9.28 4.87 7.89
CA PHE A 308 -10.69 5.30 7.95
C PHE A 308 -11.46 4.29 8.78
N GLY A 309 -11.62 4.53 10.06
CA GLY A 309 -12.28 3.59 10.98
C GLY A 309 -13.80 3.76 11.06
N GLY A 310 -14.46 2.78 11.67
CA GLY A 310 -15.88 2.86 12.06
C GLY A 310 -16.86 2.25 11.05
N TRP A 311 -16.40 1.32 10.20
CA TRP A 311 -17.26 0.72 9.14
C TRP A 311 -18.11 -0.47 9.62
N ASP A 312 -18.07 -0.82 10.88
CA ASP A 312 -18.77 -1.97 11.44
C ASP A 312 -20.28 -1.68 11.70
N HIS A 313 -21.06 -1.56 10.62
CA HIS A 313 -22.46 -1.17 10.67
C HIS A 313 -23.41 -2.38 10.60
N HIS A 314 -23.53 -3.10 11.71
CA HIS A 314 -24.56 -4.13 11.89
C HIS A 314 -25.98 -3.54 11.99
N TRP A 315 -26.08 -2.26 12.30
CA TRP A 315 -27.28 -1.45 12.44
C TRP A 315 -26.94 0.00 12.08
N ASP A 316 -27.96 0.86 12.02
CA ASP A 316 -27.81 2.28 11.70
C ASP A 316 -27.02 2.55 10.40
N LEU A 317 -27.08 1.63 9.43
CA LEU A 317 -26.34 1.73 8.18
C LEU A 317 -26.59 3.07 7.47
N LYS A 318 -27.89 3.48 7.39
CA LYS A 318 -28.28 4.74 6.75
C LYS A 318 -27.59 5.93 7.38
N LYS A 319 -27.70 6.08 8.70
CA LYS A 319 -27.11 7.19 9.45
C LYS A 319 -25.58 7.19 9.36
N GLY A 320 -24.95 6.01 9.46
CA GLY A 320 -23.51 5.86 9.35
C GLY A 320 -23.01 6.27 7.96
N TYR A 321 -23.60 5.73 6.90
CA TYR A 321 -23.13 5.96 5.54
C TYR A 321 -23.43 7.38 5.02
N GLU A 322 -24.56 7.98 5.36
CA GLU A 322 -24.84 9.39 5.05
C GLU A 322 -23.84 10.36 5.70
N ASN A 323 -23.23 9.98 6.83
CA ASN A 323 -22.15 10.72 7.45
C ASN A 323 -20.76 10.41 6.85
N TYR A 324 -20.50 9.16 6.51
CA TYR A 324 -19.16 8.69 6.11
C TYR A 324 -18.89 8.84 4.62
N LEU A 325 -19.84 8.44 3.76
CA LEU A 325 -19.61 8.41 2.33
C LEU A 325 -19.28 9.79 1.73
N PRO A 326 -19.94 10.89 2.12
CA PRO A 326 -19.53 12.22 1.63
C PRO A 326 -18.10 12.62 2.04
N ARG A 327 -17.61 12.14 3.18
CA ARG A 327 -16.22 12.40 3.61
C ARG A 327 -15.23 11.57 2.77
N VAL A 328 -15.53 10.30 2.51
CA VAL A 328 -14.75 9.44 1.62
C VAL A 328 -14.75 10.01 0.20
N ASP A 329 -15.90 10.45 -0.29
CA ASP A 329 -16.05 11.07 -1.60
C ASP A 329 -15.12 12.27 -1.77
N ALA A 330 -15.15 13.19 -0.80
CA ALA A 330 -14.30 14.37 -0.82
C ALA A 330 -12.80 14.01 -0.74
N ALA A 331 -12.44 13.14 0.20
CA ALA A 331 -11.04 12.79 0.45
C ALA A 331 -10.43 12.05 -0.74
N VAL A 332 -11.11 11.01 -1.26
CA VAL A 332 -10.58 10.15 -2.32
C VAL A 332 -10.56 10.87 -3.66
N ALA A 333 -11.65 11.55 -4.04
CA ALA A 333 -11.68 12.31 -5.29
C ALA A 333 -10.61 13.39 -5.31
N THR A 334 -10.49 14.18 -4.23
CA THR A 334 -9.47 15.23 -4.15
C THR A 334 -8.05 14.66 -4.17
N LEU A 335 -7.83 13.48 -3.56
CA LEU A 335 -6.52 12.83 -3.60
C LEU A 335 -6.12 12.48 -5.04
N PHE A 336 -7.01 11.90 -5.85
CA PHE A 336 -6.74 11.62 -7.24
C PHE A 336 -6.51 12.87 -8.08
N GLU A 337 -7.31 13.92 -7.86
CA GLU A 337 -7.15 15.21 -8.54
C GLU A 337 -5.81 15.87 -8.16
N ASP A 338 -5.47 15.96 -6.85
CA ASP A 338 -4.24 16.61 -6.36
C ASP A 338 -2.97 15.86 -6.80
N LEU A 339 -3.00 14.50 -6.83
CA LEU A 339 -1.91 13.70 -7.36
C LEU A 339 -1.72 13.92 -8.86
N ASP A 340 -2.80 13.99 -9.63
CA ASP A 340 -2.78 14.22 -11.08
C ASP A 340 -2.29 15.64 -11.41
N ASP A 341 -2.88 16.66 -10.77
CA ASP A 341 -2.52 18.07 -10.94
C ASP A 341 -1.03 18.34 -10.67
N ARG A 342 -0.40 17.52 -9.81
CA ARG A 342 1.04 17.61 -9.45
C ARG A 342 1.94 16.69 -10.28
N GLY A 343 1.39 15.88 -11.18
CA GLY A 343 2.15 14.88 -11.94
C GLY A 343 2.70 13.73 -11.06
N LEU A 344 2.07 13.48 -9.91
CA LEU A 344 2.44 12.43 -8.96
C LEU A 344 1.63 11.13 -9.17
N LEU A 345 0.54 11.20 -9.94
CA LEU A 345 -0.37 10.06 -10.08
C LEU A 345 0.32 8.86 -10.74
N ASP A 346 1.17 9.08 -11.73
CA ASP A 346 1.90 8.00 -12.42
C ASP A 346 2.90 7.26 -11.51
N THR A 347 3.34 7.89 -10.44
CA THR A 347 4.30 7.33 -9.48
C THR A 347 3.72 7.12 -8.08
N THR A 348 2.40 7.19 -7.94
CA THR A 348 1.71 6.94 -6.68
C THR A 348 0.51 6.03 -6.90
N LEU A 349 0.61 4.79 -6.45
CA LEU A 349 -0.51 3.85 -6.44
C LEU A 349 -1.41 4.13 -5.24
N VAL A 350 -2.67 4.44 -5.48
CA VAL A 350 -3.71 4.55 -4.46
C VAL A 350 -4.51 3.26 -4.44
N VAL A 351 -4.61 2.64 -3.26
CA VAL A 351 -5.41 1.44 -3.01
C VAL A 351 -6.42 1.75 -1.92
N LEU A 352 -7.68 1.37 -2.09
CA LEU A 352 -8.72 1.52 -1.08
C LEU A 352 -9.46 0.19 -0.92
N CYS A 353 -9.44 -0.37 0.29
CA CYS A 353 -10.12 -1.61 0.65
C CYS A 353 -10.36 -1.68 2.17
N GLY A 354 -11.14 -2.64 2.63
CA GLY A 354 -11.28 -3.02 4.02
C GLY A 354 -10.98 -4.50 4.22
N GLU A 355 -11.23 -5.03 5.42
CA GLU A 355 -10.92 -6.41 5.77
C GLU A 355 -11.88 -7.43 5.14
N PHE A 356 -13.13 -7.06 4.87
CA PHE A 356 -14.15 -7.85 4.18
C PHE A 356 -15.30 -6.94 3.71
N GLY A 357 -16.30 -7.50 3.05
CA GLY A 357 -17.55 -6.84 2.69
C GLY A 357 -18.64 -7.05 3.72
N ARG A 358 -19.89 -6.75 3.34
CA ARG A 358 -21.08 -6.91 4.20
C ARG A 358 -22.11 -7.82 3.56
N THR A 359 -22.97 -8.46 4.41
CA THR A 359 -24.03 -9.34 3.91
C THR A 359 -24.87 -8.65 2.85
N PRO A 360 -25.07 -9.28 1.69
CA PRO A 360 -25.89 -8.72 0.62
C PRO A 360 -27.33 -8.46 1.05
N LYS A 361 -27.89 -9.36 1.84
CA LYS A 361 -29.20 -9.13 2.45
C LYS A 361 -29.05 -8.29 3.71
N MET A 362 -29.81 -7.19 3.77
CA MET A 362 -29.89 -6.35 4.97
C MET A 362 -30.59 -7.12 6.09
N ASN A 363 -30.12 -6.93 7.31
CA ASN A 363 -30.82 -7.41 8.50
C ASN A 363 -31.93 -6.42 8.92
N ASP A 364 -32.72 -6.82 9.89
CA ASP A 364 -33.87 -6.01 10.42
C ASP A 364 -33.44 -4.99 11.49
N GLY A 365 -32.14 -4.86 11.75
CA GLY A 365 -31.59 -3.96 12.78
C GLY A 365 -31.64 -4.51 14.21
N GLY A 366 -32.21 -5.68 14.43
CA GLY A 366 -32.30 -6.32 15.75
C GLY A 366 -31.25 -7.39 16.00
N ASN A 367 -30.49 -7.73 15.01
CA ASN A 367 -29.56 -8.86 15.05
C ASN A 367 -28.15 -8.39 15.44
N GLY A 368 -27.59 -8.93 16.48
CA GLY A 368 -26.23 -8.61 16.94
C GLY A 368 -26.14 -8.01 18.32
N GLY A 369 -27.25 -8.01 19.05
CA GLY A 369 -27.24 -7.74 20.49
C GLY A 369 -27.11 -6.28 20.93
N ALA A 370 -27.31 -5.33 20.02
CA ALA A 370 -27.34 -3.93 20.40
C ALA A 370 -28.77 -3.42 20.53
N PRO A 371 -29.27 -3.33 21.76
CA PRO A 371 -30.68 -2.90 22.00
C PRO A 371 -30.98 -1.47 21.51
N MET A 372 -29.98 -0.65 21.29
CA MET A 372 -30.14 0.75 20.85
C MET A 372 -30.45 0.91 19.37
N SER A 373 -30.38 -0.15 18.59
CA SER A 373 -30.52 -0.12 17.12
C SER A 373 -31.66 -0.97 16.60
N MET A 374 -32.49 -1.51 17.47
CA MET A 374 -33.63 -2.31 17.07
C MET A 374 -34.53 -1.53 16.07
N GLY A 375 -34.78 -2.17 14.92
CA GLY A 375 -35.58 -1.58 13.85
C GLY A 375 -34.80 -0.70 12.86
N THR A 376 -33.50 -0.48 13.06
CA THR A 376 -32.64 0.23 12.08
C THR A 376 -31.79 -0.76 11.30
N PRO A 377 -32.05 -0.96 10.01
CA PRO A 377 -31.33 -1.95 9.21
C PRO A 377 -29.83 -1.72 9.12
N GLY A 378 -29.12 -2.82 9.03
CA GLY A 378 -27.66 -2.87 8.81
C GLY A 378 -27.27 -4.10 7.98
N ARG A 379 -25.97 -4.38 7.98
CA ARG A 379 -25.43 -5.55 7.30
C ARG A 379 -24.36 -6.21 8.17
N ASP A 380 -24.39 -7.52 8.24
CA ASP A 380 -23.41 -8.30 8.99
C ASP A 380 -22.14 -8.55 8.17
N HIS A 381 -21.16 -9.24 8.75
CA HIS A 381 -19.87 -9.53 8.10
C HIS A 381 -20.03 -10.50 6.93
N TRP A 382 -19.32 -10.24 5.83
CA TRP A 382 -19.35 -11.10 4.65
C TRP A 382 -18.01 -11.11 3.91
N GLY A 383 -17.29 -12.23 3.99
CA GLY A 383 -15.99 -12.38 3.31
C GLY A 383 -16.10 -12.81 1.85
N ASP A 384 -17.25 -13.36 1.42
CA ASP A 384 -17.40 -13.94 0.07
C ASP A 384 -17.57 -12.90 -1.05
N ALA A 385 -17.75 -11.61 -0.70
CA ALA A 385 -17.79 -10.52 -1.66
C ALA A 385 -17.36 -9.21 -1.01
N MET A 386 -16.38 -8.56 -1.62
CA MET A 386 -15.83 -7.27 -1.22
C MET A 386 -15.27 -6.54 -2.43
N PHE A 387 -14.73 -5.35 -2.24
CA PHE A 387 -14.18 -4.55 -3.32
C PHE A 387 -12.77 -4.06 -3.00
N CYS A 388 -12.04 -3.72 -4.07
CA CYS A 388 -10.79 -2.99 -3.97
C CYS A 388 -10.70 -1.97 -5.11
N LEU A 389 -10.44 -0.70 -4.76
CA LEU A 389 -10.12 0.36 -5.72
C LEU A 389 -8.62 0.44 -5.87
N MET A 390 -8.14 0.53 -7.12
CA MET A 390 -6.73 0.72 -7.44
C MET A 390 -6.58 1.75 -8.57
N GLY A 391 -5.70 2.74 -8.38
CA GLY A 391 -5.46 3.77 -9.39
C GLY A 391 -4.14 4.49 -9.21
N GLY A 392 -3.58 5.02 -10.30
CA GLY A 392 -2.24 5.62 -10.30
C GLY A 392 -1.11 4.58 -10.26
N GLY A 393 0.15 5.01 -10.10
CA GLY A 393 1.31 4.12 -10.08
C GLY A 393 1.54 3.36 -11.39
N GLY A 394 1.00 3.83 -12.50
CA GLY A 394 1.06 3.17 -13.80
C GLY A 394 -0.02 2.12 -14.06
N VAL A 395 -0.93 1.86 -13.11
CA VAL A 395 -2.05 0.94 -13.38
C VAL A 395 -3.12 1.60 -14.24
N LYS A 396 -3.77 0.80 -15.08
CA LYS A 396 -4.84 1.26 -15.96
C LYS A 396 -6.07 1.63 -15.14
N GLY A 397 -6.54 2.87 -15.28
CA GLY A 397 -7.79 3.36 -14.72
C GLY A 397 -9.00 3.14 -15.64
N GLY A 398 -10.20 3.50 -15.13
CA GLY A 398 -11.42 3.50 -15.91
C GLY A 398 -12.03 2.13 -16.16
N GLN A 399 -11.78 1.14 -15.33
CA GLN A 399 -12.27 -0.23 -15.53
C GLN A 399 -13.03 -0.74 -14.30
N VAL A 400 -13.96 -1.64 -14.57
CA VAL A 400 -14.56 -2.52 -13.56
C VAL A 400 -14.07 -3.94 -13.83
N ILE A 401 -13.36 -4.53 -12.88
CA ILE A 401 -12.74 -5.84 -13.00
C ILE A 401 -13.56 -6.84 -12.20
N GLY A 402 -14.03 -7.88 -12.88
CA GLY A 402 -14.90 -8.90 -12.32
C GLY A 402 -16.29 -8.39 -11.95
N SER A 403 -17.12 -9.26 -11.47
CA SER A 403 -18.48 -8.98 -11.03
C SER A 403 -18.90 -9.95 -9.94
N THR A 404 -19.81 -9.54 -9.08
CA THR A 404 -20.56 -10.45 -8.23
C THR A 404 -21.84 -10.93 -8.93
N ASP A 405 -22.50 -11.90 -8.36
CA ASP A 405 -23.81 -12.39 -8.83
C ASP A 405 -24.91 -11.31 -8.71
N LYS A 406 -26.11 -11.63 -9.17
CA LYS A 406 -27.25 -10.71 -9.20
C LYS A 406 -27.66 -10.18 -7.83
N LEU A 407 -27.32 -10.88 -6.78
CA LEU A 407 -27.62 -10.50 -5.40
C LEU A 407 -26.40 -9.94 -4.65
N GLY A 408 -25.22 -9.88 -5.28
CA GLY A 408 -23.99 -9.39 -4.67
C GLY A 408 -23.36 -10.37 -3.65
N GLN A 409 -23.70 -11.67 -3.74
CA GLN A 409 -23.31 -12.65 -2.73
C GLN A 409 -21.89 -13.18 -2.90
N ARG A 410 -21.48 -13.38 -4.15
CA ARG A 410 -20.20 -14.04 -4.50
C ARG A 410 -19.66 -13.54 -5.83
N PRO A 411 -18.37 -13.67 -6.11
CA PRO A 411 -17.83 -13.47 -7.45
C PRO A 411 -18.55 -14.34 -8.48
N ASN A 412 -19.03 -13.72 -9.55
CA ASN A 412 -19.63 -14.38 -10.70
C ASN A 412 -18.62 -14.49 -11.86
N SER A 413 -17.73 -13.50 -11.98
CA SER A 413 -16.67 -13.49 -12.98
C SER A 413 -15.36 -13.02 -12.37
N ARG A 414 -14.25 -13.56 -12.86
CA ARG A 414 -12.90 -13.14 -12.48
C ARG A 414 -12.68 -13.12 -10.97
N PRO A 415 -12.87 -14.21 -10.22
CA PRO A 415 -12.66 -14.25 -8.77
C PRO A 415 -11.22 -13.88 -8.43
N LEU A 416 -11.03 -12.95 -7.50
CA LEU A 416 -9.75 -12.43 -7.07
C LEU A 416 -9.63 -12.49 -5.54
N THR A 417 -8.41 -12.71 -5.06
CA THR A 417 -8.10 -12.86 -3.64
C THR A 417 -7.14 -11.75 -3.17
N PRO A 418 -6.93 -11.59 -1.86
CA PRO A 418 -5.91 -10.67 -1.33
C PRO A 418 -4.51 -10.90 -1.92
N CYS A 419 -4.15 -12.16 -2.26
CA CYS A 419 -2.88 -12.46 -2.92
C CYS A 419 -2.72 -11.72 -4.26
N ASN A 420 -3.78 -11.65 -5.08
CA ASN A 420 -3.75 -10.97 -6.38
C ASN A 420 -3.59 -9.46 -6.22
N VAL A 421 -4.21 -8.86 -5.19
CA VAL A 421 -4.05 -7.44 -4.84
C VAL A 421 -2.59 -7.16 -4.44
N HIS A 422 -2.03 -7.96 -3.53
CA HIS A 422 -0.65 -7.81 -3.10
C HIS A 422 0.35 -8.05 -4.23
N ALA A 423 0.13 -9.08 -5.06
CA ALA A 423 0.96 -9.35 -6.24
C ALA A 423 0.97 -8.16 -7.21
N THR A 424 -0.18 -7.49 -7.39
CA THR A 424 -0.28 -6.28 -8.21
C THR A 424 0.52 -5.13 -7.59
N ILE A 425 0.38 -4.89 -6.29
CA ILE A 425 1.13 -3.85 -5.57
C ILE A 425 2.64 -4.11 -5.68
N TYR A 426 3.09 -5.34 -5.44
CA TYR A 426 4.51 -5.70 -5.56
C TYR A 426 5.02 -5.52 -6.99
N THR A 427 4.26 -5.97 -8.00
CA THR A 427 4.61 -5.77 -9.40
C THR A 427 4.77 -4.30 -9.74
N VAL A 428 3.83 -3.44 -9.34
CA VAL A 428 3.89 -1.99 -9.57
C VAL A 428 5.10 -1.35 -8.88
N LEU A 429 5.50 -1.85 -7.72
CA LEU A 429 6.67 -1.37 -6.97
C LEU A 429 8.00 -1.98 -7.45
N GLY A 430 7.99 -2.92 -8.39
CA GLY A 430 9.19 -3.64 -8.84
C GLY A 430 9.75 -4.60 -7.78
N ILE A 431 8.90 -5.08 -6.89
CA ILE A 431 9.17 -6.19 -5.96
C ILE A 431 8.71 -7.49 -6.62
N ASP A 432 9.53 -8.54 -6.55
CA ASP A 432 9.14 -9.84 -7.09
C ASP A 432 7.95 -10.43 -6.28
N PRO A 433 6.78 -10.70 -6.88
CA PRO A 433 5.68 -11.32 -6.18
C PRO A 433 5.98 -12.74 -5.63
N LYS A 434 7.06 -13.38 -6.10
CA LYS A 434 7.54 -14.68 -5.61
C LYS A 434 8.54 -14.55 -4.45
N LEU A 435 8.65 -13.35 -3.87
CA LEU A 435 9.52 -13.08 -2.72
C LEU A 435 9.33 -14.11 -1.62
N GLN A 436 10.44 -14.58 -1.06
CA GLN A 436 10.49 -15.43 0.12
C GLN A 436 11.14 -14.70 1.29
N LEU A 437 10.59 -14.92 2.47
CA LEU A 437 11.14 -14.46 3.74
C LEU A 437 11.57 -15.68 4.56
N LEU A 438 12.63 -15.53 5.36
CA LEU A 438 13.00 -16.55 6.33
C LEU A 438 12.06 -16.45 7.54
N ASP A 439 11.42 -17.54 7.90
CA ASP A 439 10.66 -17.64 9.15
C ASP A 439 11.61 -17.62 10.38
N PRO A 440 11.09 -17.49 11.61
CA PRO A 440 11.93 -17.51 12.80
C PRO A 440 12.79 -18.76 12.99
N SER A 441 12.47 -19.85 12.26
CA SER A 441 13.25 -21.10 12.22
C SER A 441 14.29 -21.11 11.11
N GLY A 442 14.44 -20.02 10.34
CA GLY A 442 15.35 -19.91 9.21
C GLY A 442 14.89 -20.60 7.93
N ARG A 443 13.62 -21.02 7.82
CA ARG A 443 13.09 -21.67 6.61
C ARG A 443 12.51 -20.64 5.65
N PRO A 444 12.80 -20.75 4.34
CA PRO A 444 12.17 -19.92 3.31
C PRO A 444 10.65 -20.10 3.28
N THR A 445 9.91 -19.02 3.37
CA THR A 445 8.44 -19.00 3.29
C THR A 445 8.01 -17.98 2.23
N ASN A 446 7.16 -18.41 1.29
CA ASN A 446 6.62 -17.50 0.28
C ASN A 446 5.78 -16.41 0.95
N VAL A 447 5.98 -15.16 0.54
CA VAL A 447 5.14 -14.05 0.98
C VAL A 447 3.72 -14.24 0.45
N LEU A 448 3.58 -14.57 -0.83
CA LEU A 448 2.30 -14.86 -1.48
C LEU A 448 2.18 -16.35 -1.81
N GLU A 449 0.98 -16.91 -1.58
CA GLU A 449 0.63 -18.25 -2.02
C GLU A 449 0.29 -18.27 -3.52
N ASP A 450 -0.40 -17.22 -3.99
CA ASP A 450 -0.66 -16.97 -5.41
C ASP A 450 0.04 -15.66 -5.81
N PRO A 451 1.16 -15.70 -6.54
CA PRO A 451 1.90 -14.52 -6.96
C PRO A 451 1.38 -13.89 -8.26
N GLN A 452 0.16 -14.22 -8.70
CA GLN A 452 -0.41 -13.70 -9.94
C GLN A 452 -1.02 -12.32 -9.73
N PRO A 453 -0.52 -11.26 -10.39
CA PRO A 453 -1.12 -9.93 -10.33
C PRO A 453 -2.42 -9.88 -11.14
N ILE A 454 -3.19 -8.83 -10.91
CA ILE A 454 -4.39 -8.50 -11.68
C ILE A 454 -3.94 -7.94 -13.03
N SER A 455 -3.88 -8.80 -14.04
CA SER A 455 -3.30 -8.49 -15.37
C SER A 455 -4.01 -7.35 -16.10
N GLU A 456 -5.31 -7.15 -15.83
CA GLU A 456 -6.11 -6.09 -16.43
C GLU A 456 -5.63 -4.70 -16.01
N LEU A 457 -4.98 -4.59 -14.85
CA LEU A 457 -4.43 -3.34 -14.31
C LEU A 457 -3.04 -3.00 -14.86
N LEU A 458 -2.30 -3.98 -15.38
CA LEU A 458 -0.90 -3.85 -15.82
C LEU A 458 -0.72 -3.68 -17.37
#